data_a4f347a243e41082a1b07f2e1a60cb41
#
_entry.id   a4f347a243e41082a1b07f2e1a60cb41
#
_cell.length_a   1.000
_cell.length_b   1.000
_cell.length_c   1.000
_cell.angle_alpha   90.00
_cell.angle_beta   90.00
_cell.angle_gamma   90.00
#
_symmetry.space_group_name_H-M   'P 1'
#
loop_
_entity.id
_entity.type
_entity.pdbx_description
1 polymer ?
#
loop_
_entity_poly.entity_id
_entity_poly.type
_entity_poly.pdbx_seq_one_letter_code
_entity_poly.pdbx_strand_id
1 'polypeptide(L)'
;MKTSKPEKNVTSTQYQAVETIYHAFLTGLILSTVVHRSRTDAAELVFRTFRRQHLEKFLPGLRKLGLTELPDAVACAQYHYLSNRLGGVKVEYMVESDRKAWIRYVPPRWIFDGTAICAVPTEISRAMLRGWHAYNGVTLGNPRLGFVCTKQTTDGQPGLEGYFFEYDRDLTLEERLRFSPGEDGPDFDPASAPRVEGSDWPAERLQKILRNYAMEYIRCMLPEMAAIFGPAEGGALGRLTGQLIGMQFYHQTAALVDIKGEGAADFAEYMLRMGRAQEEEVRYEIHGGEAVVQQSGWRLMAGLDFLSTAVFDAWNGLWEGALGVHNRRLRLELVSRMDAGDSCFKWCIRKRGSAVPW
;
A
#
# COMPACT_ATOMS: atom_id res chain seq x y z
N MET A 1 -6.13 26.73 27.24
CA MET A 1 -5.30 26.12 26.18
C MET A 1 -4.92 24.72 26.61
N LYS A 2 -5.52 23.68 26.02
CA LYS A 2 -5.06 22.30 26.25
C LYS A 2 -4.19 21.92 25.05
N THR A 3 -2.89 21.91 25.24
CA THR A 3 -1.93 21.34 24.29
C THR A 3 -1.79 19.85 24.58
N SER A 4 -1.75 19.03 23.54
CA SER A 4 -1.50 17.59 23.69
C SER A 4 -0.15 17.34 24.39
N LYS A 5 -0.13 16.57 25.49
CA LYS A 5 1.13 16.07 26.06
C LYS A 5 1.77 15.10 25.06
N PRO A 6 3.08 15.10 24.89
CA PRO A 6 3.75 14.12 24.05
C PRO A 6 3.63 12.72 24.69
N GLU A 7 2.75 11.88 24.16
CA GLU A 7 2.86 10.44 24.36
C GLU A 7 4.12 9.95 23.63
N LYS A 8 5.05 9.37 24.39
CA LYS A 8 6.42 9.13 23.90
C LYS A 8 6.59 7.92 22.98
N ASN A 9 5.62 6.99 22.90
CA ASN A 9 5.76 5.78 22.06
C ASN A 9 4.47 5.50 21.27
N VAL A 10 4.62 5.24 19.99
CA VAL A 10 3.56 4.73 19.11
C VAL A 10 3.36 3.25 19.43
N THR A 11 2.11 2.82 19.61
CA THR A 11 1.78 1.43 19.94
C THR A 11 1.63 0.56 18.71
N SER A 12 1.74 -0.76 18.87
CA SER A 12 1.49 -1.75 17.80
C SER A 12 0.09 -1.58 17.18
N THR A 13 -0.93 -1.28 17.98
CA THR A 13 -2.31 -1.07 17.50
C THR A 13 -2.46 0.19 16.66
N GLN A 14 -1.69 1.25 16.95
CA GLN A 14 -1.66 2.45 16.11
C GLN A 14 -1.02 2.17 14.75
N TYR A 15 0.08 1.39 14.69
CA TYR A 15 0.63 0.93 13.42
C TYR A 15 -0.37 0.07 12.64
N GLN A 16 -1.10 -0.82 13.33
CA GLN A 16 -2.14 -1.65 12.75
C GLN A 16 -3.28 -0.80 12.14
N ALA A 17 -3.68 0.29 12.80
CA ALA A 17 -4.72 1.18 12.27
C ALA A 17 -4.32 1.79 10.91
N VAL A 18 -3.06 2.24 10.79
CA VAL A 18 -2.53 2.78 9.52
C VAL A 18 -2.40 1.70 8.47
N GLU A 19 -1.88 0.53 8.82
CA GLU A 19 -1.78 -0.62 7.93
C GLU A 19 -3.16 -0.99 7.36
N THR A 20 -4.16 -1.13 8.23
CA THR A 20 -5.54 -1.50 7.86
C THR A 20 -6.13 -0.52 6.85
N ILE A 21 -6.09 0.79 7.15
CA ILE A 21 -6.74 1.78 6.27
C ILE A 21 -6.01 1.91 4.92
N TYR A 22 -4.70 1.76 4.87
CA TYR A 22 -3.95 1.90 3.62
C TYR A 22 -4.01 0.66 2.74
N HIS A 23 -4.05 -0.55 3.30
CA HIS A 23 -4.37 -1.76 2.53
C HIS A 23 -5.78 -1.67 1.93
N ALA A 24 -6.77 -1.27 2.74
CA ALA A 24 -8.13 -1.05 2.26
C ALA A 24 -8.19 0.04 1.18
N PHE A 25 -7.42 1.12 1.33
CA PHE A 25 -7.37 2.20 0.36
C PHE A 25 -6.78 1.75 -0.97
N LEU A 26 -5.69 0.96 -0.97
CA LEU A 26 -5.15 0.37 -2.20
C LEU A 26 -6.19 -0.48 -2.93
N THR A 27 -6.84 -1.41 -2.22
CA THR A 27 -7.89 -2.25 -2.80
C THR A 27 -9.05 -1.41 -3.31
N GLY A 28 -9.46 -0.39 -2.53
CA GLY A 28 -10.50 0.55 -2.92
C GLY A 28 -10.18 1.33 -4.19
N LEU A 29 -8.94 1.83 -4.34
CA LEU A 29 -8.50 2.54 -5.56
C LEU A 29 -8.56 1.64 -6.80
N ILE A 30 -8.14 0.37 -6.67
CA ILE A 30 -8.24 -0.61 -7.76
C ILE A 30 -9.72 -0.82 -8.14
N LEU A 31 -10.58 -1.15 -7.16
CA LEU A 31 -11.99 -1.43 -7.42
C LEU A 31 -12.76 -0.22 -7.93
N SER A 32 -12.51 0.96 -7.36
CA SER A 32 -13.10 2.22 -7.87
C SER A 32 -12.70 2.50 -9.31
N THR A 33 -11.44 2.22 -9.67
CA THR A 33 -10.99 2.37 -11.06
C THR A 33 -11.69 1.37 -11.99
N VAL A 34 -11.87 0.12 -11.56
CA VAL A 34 -12.64 -0.87 -12.33
C VAL A 34 -14.08 -0.41 -12.56
N VAL A 35 -14.73 0.13 -11.53
CA VAL A 35 -16.16 0.52 -11.56
C VAL A 35 -16.39 1.83 -12.32
N HIS A 36 -15.58 2.84 -12.08
CA HIS A 36 -15.80 4.20 -12.59
C HIS A 36 -15.04 4.50 -13.88
N ARG A 37 -14.08 3.66 -14.26
CA ARG A 37 -13.31 3.79 -15.49
C ARG A 37 -13.43 2.52 -16.32
N SER A 38 -12.43 1.64 -16.23
CA SER A 38 -12.45 0.36 -16.94
C SER A 38 -11.48 -0.66 -16.30
N ARG A 39 -11.63 -1.93 -16.68
CA ARG A 39 -10.66 -2.98 -16.32
C ARG A 39 -9.28 -2.68 -16.90
N THR A 40 -9.22 -2.12 -18.10
CA THR A 40 -7.96 -1.75 -18.78
C THR A 40 -7.25 -0.63 -18.02
N ASP A 41 -7.98 0.44 -17.65
CA ASP A 41 -7.42 1.54 -16.85
C ASP A 41 -6.91 1.05 -15.50
N ALA A 42 -7.66 0.18 -14.83
CA ALA A 42 -7.26 -0.41 -13.56
C ALA A 42 -6.01 -1.32 -13.72
N ALA A 43 -5.92 -2.09 -14.79
CA ALA A 43 -4.75 -2.90 -15.08
C ALA A 43 -3.51 -2.03 -15.38
N GLU A 44 -3.67 -0.94 -16.12
CA GLU A 44 -2.59 0.00 -16.38
C GLU A 44 -2.12 0.69 -15.08
N LEU A 45 -3.05 1.15 -14.24
CA LEU A 45 -2.73 1.74 -12.94
C LEU A 45 -1.96 0.75 -12.06
N VAL A 46 -2.43 -0.49 -11.96
CA VAL A 46 -1.76 -1.53 -11.18
C VAL A 46 -0.38 -1.86 -11.76
N PHE A 47 -0.27 -2.01 -13.10
CA PHE A 47 1.01 -2.24 -13.75
C PHE A 47 2.03 -1.15 -13.40
N ARG A 48 1.68 0.13 -13.55
CA ARG A 48 2.59 1.24 -13.25
C ARG A 48 2.95 1.31 -11.77
N THR A 49 1.97 1.11 -10.88
CA THR A 49 2.18 1.09 -9.44
C THR A 49 3.23 0.04 -9.05
N PHE A 50 3.04 -1.19 -9.51
CA PHE A 50 3.95 -2.30 -9.17
C PHE A 50 5.29 -2.19 -9.89
N ARG A 51 5.32 -1.62 -11.09
CA ARG A 51 6.55 -1.31 -11.82
C ARG A 51 7.39 -0.24 -11.10
N ARG A 52 6.73 0.83 -10.61
CA ARG A 52 7.38 1.87 -9.81
C ARG A 52 7.97 1.29 -8.53
N GLN A 53 7.16 0.53 -7.79
CA GLN A 53 7.62 -0.12 -6.56
C GLN A 53 8.81 -1.07 -6.83
N HIS A 54 8.77 -1.82 -7.93
CA HIS A 54 9.87 -2.69 -8.34
C HIS A 54 11.16 -1.90 -8.54
N LEU A 55 11.11 -0.80 -9.30
CA LEU A 55 12.28 0.05 -9.59
C LEU A 55 12.92 0.61 -8.31
N GLU A 56 12.10 1.00 -7.34
CA GLU A 56 12.57 1.58 -6.09
C GLU A 56 13.10 0.53 -5.09
N LYS A 57 12.56 -0.70 -5.10
CA LYS A 57 12.79 -1.66 -4.02
C LYS A 57 13.57 -2.92 -4.38
N PHE A 58 13.54 -3.37 -5.63
CA PHE A 58 14.06 -4.69 -5.97
C PHE A 58 15.56 -4.83 -5.73
N LEU A 59 16.40 -4.03 -6.40
CA LEU A 59 17.85 -4.13 -6.24
C LEU A 59 18.34 -3.77 -4.83
N PRO A 60 17.86 -2.69 -4.19
CA PRO A 60 18.20 -2.43 -2.80
C PRO A 60 17.79 -3.57 -1.86
N GLY A 61 16.66 -4.20 -2.12
CA GLY A 61 16.16 -5.33 -1.34
C GLY A 61 16.99 -6.60 -1.52
N LEU A 62 17.40 -6.94 -2.73
CA LEU A 62 18.31 -8.04 -3.01
C LEU A 62 19.62 -7.90 -2.23
N ARG A 63 20.23 -6.69 -2.28
CA ARG A 63 21.47 -6.40 -1.54
C ARG A 63 21.27 -6.53 -0.03
N LYS A 64 20.17 -5.95 0.49
CA LYS A 64 19.87 -5.99 1.92
C LYS A 64 19.63 -7.40 2.44
N LEU A 65 19.09 -8.29 1.61
CA LEU A 65 18.82 -9.68 1.96
C LEU A 65 20.01 -10.61 1.65
N GLY A 66 21.12 -10.10 1.11
CA GLY A 66 22.30 -10.89 0.79
C GLY A 66 22.11 -11.88 -0.37
N LEU A 67 21.24 -11.55 -1.33
CA LEU A 67 20.83 -12.46 -2.42
C LEU A 67 21.58 -12.22 -3.74
N THR A 68 22.51 -11.28 -3.79
CA THR A 68 23.18 -10.84 -5.03
C THR A 68 24.12 -11.87 -5.63
N GLU A 69 24.61 -12.83 -4.85
CA GLU A 69 25.55 -13.87 -5.29
C GLU A 69 24.85 -15.18 -5.69
N LEU A 70 23.53 -15.23 -5.56
CA LEU A 70 22.74 -16.41 -5.96
C LEU A 70 22.45 -16.39 -7.46
N PRO A 71 22.22 -17.57 -8.08
CA PRO A 71 21.67 -17.62 -9.44
C PRO A 71 20.39 -16.79 -9.57
N ASP A 72 20.21 -16.08 -10.66
CA ASP A 72 19.16 -15.05 -10.78
C ASP A 72 17.75 -15.57 -10.54
N ALA A 73 17.41 -16.78 -11.03
CA ALA A 73 16.09 -17.38 -10.80
C ALA A 73 15.84 -17.64 -9.31
N VAL A 74 16.87 -18.14 -8.62
CA VAL A 74 16.87 -18.42 -7.18
C VAL A 74 16.79 -17.13 -6.38
N ALA A 75 17.61 -16.13 -6.72
CA ALA A 75 17.63 -14.80 -6.09
C ALA A 75 16.26 -14.13 -6.17
N CYS A 76 15.62 -14.15 -7.34
CA CYS A 76 14.29 -13.59 -7.55
C CYS A 76 13.25 -14.30 -6.67
N ALA A 77 13.19 -15.61 -6.69
CA ALA A 77 12.23 -16.37 -5.90
C ALA A 77 12.42 -16.17 -4.38
N GLN A 78 13.69 -16.20 -3.90
CA GLN A 78 14.00 -15.91 -2.49
C GLN A 78 13.66 -14.48 -2.09
N TYR A 79 13.91 -13.51 -2.96
CA TYR A 79 13.51 -12.14 -2.71
C TYR A 79 12.00 -12.02 -2.48
N HIS A 80 11.20 -12.59 -3.38
CA HIS A 80 9.74 -12.58 -3.25
C HIS A 80 9.27 -13.32 -2.00
N TYR A 81 9.88 -14.44 -1.69
CA TYR A 81 9.60 -15.20 -0.48
C TYR A 81 9.87 -14.39 0.78
N LEU A 82 11.09 -13.90 0.95
CA LEU A 82 11.53 -13.21 2.17
C LEU A 82 10.84 -11.85 2.34
N SER A 83 10.79 -11.03 1.27
CA SER A 83 10.19 -9.70 1.35
C SER A 83 8.69 -9.74 1.63
N ASN A 84 7.95 -10.64 0.98
CA ASN A 84 6.50 -10.77 1.21
C ASN A 84 6.18 -11.33 2.60
N ARG A 85 6.97 -12.27 3.12
CA ARG A 85 6.81 -12.74 4.51
C ARG A 85 7.00 -11.62 5.52
N LEU A 86 7.96 -10.73 5.31
CA LEU A 86 8.13 -9.52 6.12
C LEU A 86 6.92 -8.59 6.00
N GLY A 87 6.28 -8.57 4.84
CA GLY A 87 5.02 -7.85 4.59
C GLY A 87 3.76 -8.59 5.04
N GLY A 88 3.88 -9.66 5.84
CA GLY A 88 2.74 -10.41 6.38
C GLY A 88 2.03 -11.34 5.39
N VAL A 89 2.55 -11.49 4.17
CA VAL A 89 1.97 -12.37 3.14
C VAL A 89 2.49 -13.79 3.34
N LYS A 90 1.61 -14.78 3.36
CA LYS A 90 1.99 -16.19 3.37
C LYS A 90 2.53 -16.58 1.99
N VAL A 91 3.82 -16.91 1.95
CA VAL A 91 4.52 -17.32 0.74
C VAL A 91 5.29 -18.59 1.00
N GLU A 92 5.31 -19.47 0.03
CA GLU A 92 6.12 -20.70 -0.01
C GLU A 92 7.19 -20.55 -1.09
N TYR A 93 8.34 -21.15 -0.87
CA TYR A 93 9.50 -21.11 -1.77
C TYR A 93 10.05 -22.50 -1.98
N MET A 94 10.25 -22.90 -3.23
CA MET A 94 10.80 -24.18 -3.60
C MET A 94 11.82 -24.00 -4.73
N VAL A 95 12.99 -24.63 -4.61
CA VAL A 95 14.04 -24.60 -5.64
C VAL A 95 14.14 -25.96 -6.33
N GLU A 96 14.12 -25.97 -7.65
CA GLU A 96 14.38 -27.18 -8.46
C GLU A 96 15.81 -27.21 -9.00
N SER A 97 16.34 -26.04 -9.37
CA SER A 97 17.70 -25.88 -9.90
C SER A 97 18.14 -24.43 -9.83
N ASP A 98 19.39 -24.14 -10.15
CA ASP A 98 19.91 -22.78 -10.28
C ASP A 98 19.15 -21.94 -11.30
N ARG A 99 18.48 -22.58 -12.26
CA ARG A 99 17.73 -21.93 -13.34
C ARG A 99 16.22 -21.94 -13.14
N LYS A 100 15.69 -22.63 -12.10
CA LYS A 100 14.24 -22.75 -11.83
C LYS A 100 13.95 -22.74 -10.35
N ALA A 101 13.20 -21.71 -9.92
CA ALA A 101 12.77 -21.58 -8.52
C ALA A 101 11.34 -21.04 -8.43
N TRP A 102 10.54 -21.66 -7.57
CA TRP A 102 9.11 -21.43 -7.41
C TRP A 102 8.78 -20.52 -6.25
N ILE A 103 7.66 -19.84 -6.40
CA ILE A 103 6.96 -19.14 -5.32
C ILE A 103 5.47 -19.44 -5.40
N ARG A 104 4.85 -19.59 -4.21
CA ARG A 104 3.40 -19.76 -4.07
C ARG A 104 2.89 -18.80 -3.00
N TYR A 105 1.99 -17.90 -3.38
CA TYR A 105 1.30 -16.99 -2.47
C TYR A 105 0.01 -17.66 -2.01
N VAL A 106 -0.05 -17.99 -0.72
CA VAL A 106 -1.14 -18.76 -0.13
C VAL A 106 -2.26 -17.81 0.32
N PRO A 107 -3.53 -18.12 0.02
CA PRO A 107 -4.67 -17.36 0.55
C PRO A 107 -4.77 -17.43 2.10
N PRO A 108 -5.41 -16.47 2.75
CA PRO A 108 -6.00 -15.26 2.16
C PRO A 108 -4.92 -14.21 1.81
N ARG A 109 -5.21 -13.42 0.78
CA ARG A 109 -4.37 -12.30 0.38
C ARG A 109 -5.05 -10.99 0.77
N TRP A 110 -4.34 -10.09 1.45
CA TRP A 110 -4.89 -8.82 1.92
C TRP A 110 -5.47 -7.94 0.78
N ILE A 111 -4.86 -7.96 -0.41
CA ILE A 111 -5.33 -7.20 -1.58
C ILE A 111 -6.67 -7.72 -2.13
N PHE A 112 -7.04 -8.93 -1.75
CA PHE A 112 -8.30 -9.58 -2.14
C PHE A 112 -9.16 -9.89 -0.91
N ASP A 113 -8.99 -9.11 0.16
CA ASP A 113 -9.62 -9.40 1.45
C ASP A 113 -11.14 -9.43 1.36
N GLY A 114 -11.73 -10.33 2.13
CA GLY A 114 -13.17 -10.54 2.17
C GLY A 114 -13.75 -10.81 0.78
N THR A 115 -14.87 -10.18 0.47
CA THR A 115 -15.58 -10.32 -0.81
C THR A 115 -14.96 -9.52 -1.95
N ALA A 116 -13.93 -8.71 -1.71
CA ALA A 116 -13.26 -7.93 -2.74
C ALA A 116 -12.70 -8.81 -3.87
N ILE A 117 -12.25 -10.02 -3.55
CA ILE A 117 -11.79 -11.01 -4.54
C ILE A 117 -12.77 -11.27 -5.66
N CYS A 118 -14.09 -11.22 -5.38
CA CYS A 118 -15.14 -11.45 -6.38
C CYS A 118 -15.25 -10.32 -7.41
N ALA A 119 -14.71 -9.15 -7.12
CA ALA A 119 -14.79 -7.95 -7.95
C ALA A 119 -13.45 -7.56 -8.60
N VAL A 120 -12.36 -8.27 -8.28
CA VAL A 120 -11.03 -8.04 -8.87
C VAL A 120 -10.88 -8.86 -10.15
N PRO A 121 -10.83 -8.22 -11.33
CA PRO A 121 -10.60 -8.92 -12.60
C PRO A 121 -9.22 -9.59 -12.65
N THR A 122 -9.10 -10.71 -13.38
CA THR A 122 -7.81 -11.42 -13.48
C THR A 122 -6.72 -10.58 -14.15
N GLU A 123 -7.10 -9.61 -14.98
CA GLU A 123 -6.19 -8.64 -15.59
C GLU A 123 -5.39 -7.85 -14.55
N ILE A 124 -5.96 -7.61 -13.37
CA ILE A 124 -5.28 -6.95 -12.26
C ILE A 124 -4.15 -7.82 -11.71
N SER A 125 -4.40 -9.12 -11.49
CA SER A 125 -3.37 -10.07 -11.08
C SER A 125 -2.24 -10.16 -12.12
N ARG A 126 -2.59 -10.23 -13.40
CA ARG A 126 -1.63 -10.25 -14.52
C ARG A 126 -0.82 -8.96 -14.61
N ALA A 127 -1.45 -7.81 -14.36
CA ALA A 127 -0.78 -6.51 -14.34
C ALA A 127 0.25 -6.41 -13.21
N MET A 128 -0.06 -6.93 -12.01
CA MET A 128 0.90 -7.02 -10.91
C MET A 128 2.12 -7.87 -11.28
N LEU A 129 1.89 -9.06 -11.84
CA LEU A 129 2.97 -9.95 -12.29
C LEU A 129 3.83 -9.32 -13.38
N ARG A 130 3.20 -8.63 -14.33
CA ARG A 130 3.91 -7.89 -15.38
C ARG A 130 4.75 -6.76 -14.79
N GLY A 131 4.20 -5.97 -13.88
CA GLY A 131 4.88 -4.81 -13.28
C GLY A 131 6.04 -5.19 -12.37
N TRP A 132 5.99 -6.34 -11.72
CA TRP A 132 7.00 -6.77 -10.78
C TRP A 132 7.80 -7.99 -11.28
N HIS A 133 7.18 -9.17 -11.35
CA HIS A 133 7.89 -10.44 -11.58
C HIS A 133 8.58 -10.51 -12.96
N ALA A 134 7.88 -10.10 -14.01
CA ALA A 134 8.43 -10.11 -15.36
C ALA A 134 9.64 -9.18 -15.54
N TYR A 135 9.72 -8.12 -14.74
CA TYR A 135 10.80 -7.15 -14.81
C TYR A 135 12.04 -7.52 -13.96
N ASN A 136 12.00 -8.57 -13.18
CA ASN A 136 13.17 -8.98 -12.39
C ASN A 136 14.38 -9.23 -13.31
N GLY A 137 14.21 -10.00 -14.37
CA GLY A 137 15.27 -10.25 -15.35
C GLY A 137 15.74 -8.99 -16.08
N VAL A 138 14.85 -8.05 -16.38
CA VAL A 138 15.24 -6.76 -16.99
C VAL A 138 16.16 -5.99 -16.04
N THR A 139 15.77 -5.89 -14.78
CA THR A 139 16.52 -5.11 -13.78
C THR A 139 17.85 -5.77 -13.40
N LEU A 140 17.96 -7.09 -13.47
CA LEU A 140 19.21 -7.82 -13.29
C LEU A 140 20.12 -7.81 -14.53
N GLY A 141 19.63 -7.31 -15.66
CA GLY A 141 20.38 -7.38 -16.92
C GLY A 141 20.44 -8.79 -17.54
N ASN A 142 19.57 -9.69 -17.07
CA ASN A 142 19.49 -11.05 -17.61
C ASN A 142 18.39 -11.17 -18.67
N PRO A 143 18.76 -11.21 -19.99
CA PRO A 143 17.77 -11.27 -21.07
C PRO A 143 17.02 -12.60 -21.12
N ARG A 144 17.52 -13.65 -20.47
CA ARG A 144 16.96 -15.02 -20.51
C ARG A 144 16.02 -15.33 -19.36
N LEU A 145 15.96 -14.47 -18.32
CA LEU A 145 15.13 -14.70 -17.14
C LEU A 145 13.70 -14.22 -17.36
N GLY A 146 12.71 -15.10 -17.10
CA GLY A 146 11.28 -14.80 -17.13
C GLY A 146 10.56 -15.38 -15.92
N PHE A 147 9.26 -15.10 -15.83
CA PHE A 147 8.35 -15.67 -14.84
C PHE A 147 7.22 -16.43 -15.53
N VAL A 148 6.96 -17.65 -15.10
CA VAL A 148 5.84 -18.49 -15.55
C VAL A 148 4.83 -18.59 -14.43
N CYS A 149 3.62 -18.07 -14.65
CA CYS A 149 2.50 -18.15 -13.72
C CYS A 149 1.71 -19.43 -13.98
N THR A 150 1.55 -20.27 -12.95
CA THR A 150 0.87 -21.56 -13.06
C THR A 150 -0.52 -21.57 -12.41
N LYS A 151 -0.74 -20.72 -11.41
CA LYS A 151 -2.04 -20.56 -10.74
C LYS A 151 -2.33 -19.09 -10.48
N GLN A 152 -3.60 -18.71 -10.59
CA GLN A 152 -4.08 -17.38 -10.22
C GLN A 152 -5.34 -17.49 -9.34
N THR A 153 -5.31 -16.86 -8.16
CA THR A 153 -6.45 -16.84 -7.24
C THR A 153 -7.69 -16.21 -7.89
N THR A 154 -7.51 -15.21 -8.74
CA THR A 154 -8.59 -14.52 -9.45
C THR A 154 -9.23 -15.37 -10.54
N ASP A 155 -8.62 -16.49 -10.93
CA ASP A 155 -9.19 -17.49 -11.85
C ASP A 155 -9.83 -18.68 -11.10
N GLY A 156 -10.01 -18.55 -9.76
CA GLY A 156 -10.57 -19.60 -8.92
C GLY A 156 -9.59 -20.71 -8.55
N GLN A 157 -8.29 -20.51 -8.80
CA GLN A 157 -7.25 -21.48 -8.46
C GLN A 157 -6.71 -21.27 -7.03
N PRO A 158 -6.16 -22.30 -6.38
CA PRO A 158 -5.72 -22.25 -4.98
C PRO A 158 -4.42 -21.47 -4.80
N GLY A 159 -4.50 -20.15 -4.84
CA GLY A 159 -3.35 -19.26 -4.66
C GLY A 159 -2.87 -18.62 -5.97
N LEU A 160 -1.78 -17.86 -5.84
CA LEU A 160 -1.00 -17.35 -6.96
C LEU A 160 0.33 -18.10 -6.93
N GLU A 161 0.61 -18.89 -7.96
CA GLU A 161 1.80 -19.74 -8.04
C GLU A 161 2.52 -19.52 -9.35
N GLY A 162 3.82 -19.72 -9.33
CA GLY A 162 4.65 -19.71 -10.51
C GLY A 162 6.12 -19.84 -10.18
N TYR A 163 6.95 -19.80 -11.20
CA TYR A 163 8.39 -19.95 -11.06
C TYR A 163 9.17 -18.95 -11.92
N PHE A 164 10.30 -18.54 -11.43
CA PHE A 164 11.33 -17.88 -12.22
C PHE A 164 12.11 -18.95 -12.98
N PHE A 165 12.35 -18.68 -14.28
CA PHE A 165 13.05 -19.61 -15.14
C PHE A 165 14.02 -18.90 -16.07
N GLU A 166 15.27 -19.38 -16.13
CA GLU A 166 16.26 -18.91 -17.06
C GLU A 166 16.30 -19.81 -18.29
N TYR A 167 15.87 -19.25 -19.42
CA TYR A 167 15.80 -19.95 -20.73
C TYR A 167 17.17 -20.04 -21.39
N ASP A 168 17.28 -20.88 -22.44
CA ASP A 168 18.49 -21.00 -23.25
C ASP A 168 18.61 -19.92 -24.33
N ARG A 169 17.64 -19.03 -24.43
CA ARG A 169 17.55 -17.93 -25.39
C ARG A 169 17.09 -16.65 -24.74
N ASP A 170 17.36 -15.54 -25.39
CA ASP A 170 16.83 -14.25 -25.00
C ASP A 170 15.32 -14.19 -25.16
N LEU A 171 14.67 -13.45 -24.28
CA LEU A 171 13.23 -13.24 -24.23
C LEU A 171 12.88 -11.80 -24.62
N THR A 172 11.81 -11.63 -25.40
CA THR A 172 11.17 -10.30 -25.54
C THR A 172 10.51 -9.90 -24.24
N LEU A 173 10.09 -8.65 -24.09
CA LEU A 173 9.39 -8.16 -22.88
C LEU A 173 8.09 -8.92 -22.65
N GLU A 174 7.36 -9.26 -23.69
CA GLU A 174 6.11 -10.00 -23.64
C GLU A 174 6.33 -11.44 -23.20
N GLU A 175 7.41 -12.06 -23.64
CA GLU A 175 7.76 -13.46 -23.30
C GLU A 175 8.23 -13.64 -21.85
N ARG A 176 8.60 -12.55 -21.16
CA ARG A 176 9.05 -12.60 -19.75
C ARG A 176 7.94 -12.93 -18.76
N LEU A 177 6.68 -12.86 -19.18
CA LEU A 177 5.53 -13.36 -18.41
C LEU A 177 4.77 -14.37 -19.26
N ARG A 178 4.77 -15.61 -18.81
CA ARG A 178 4.04 -16.71 -19.44
C ARG A 178 3.02 -17.30 -18.49
N PHE A 179 2.03 -17.98 -19.01
CA PHE A 179 0.99 -18.66 -18.25
C PHE A 179 0.96 -20.14 -18.64
N SER A 180 1.05 -21.02 -17.63
CA SER A 180 1.05 -22.47 -17.78
C SER A 180 0.14 -23.10 -16.72
N PRO A 181 -1.19 -22.96 -16.81
CA PRO A 181 -2.13 -23.30 -15.73
C PRO A 181 -2.20 -24.81 -15.42
N GLY A 182 -1.64 -25.66 -16.26
CA GLY A 182 -1.58 -27.11 -16.04
C GLY A 182 -0.38 -27.59 -15.23
N GLU A 183 0.58 -26.71 -14.95
CA GLU A 183 1.75 -27.09 -14.13
C GLU A 183 1.43 -26.92 -12.63
N ASP A 184 1.96 -27.85 -11.81
CA ASP A 184 1.91 -27.80 -10.35
C ASP A 184 3.32 -27.69 -9.80
N GLY A 185 3.50 -26.78 -8.81
CA GLY A 185 4.76 -26.63 -8.10
C GLY A 185 5.03 -27.81 -7.15
N PRO A 186 6.31 -28.01 -6.78
CA PRO A 186 6.68 -29.00 -5.77
C PRO A 186 6.04 -28.73 -4.41
N ASP A 187 6.09 -29.73 -3.53
CA ASP A 187 5.70 -29.56 -2.13
C ASP A 187 6.67 -28.62 -1.41
N PHE A 188 6.11 -27.76 -0.56
CA PHE A 188 6.90 -26.84 0.24
C PHE A 188 7.43 -27.51 1.50
N ASP A 189 8.74 -27.46 1.68
CA ASP A 189 9.40 -27.86 2.92
C ASP A 189 9.84 -26.61 3.73
N PRO A 190 9.17 -26.30 4.86
CA PRO A 190 9.54 -25.18 5.70
C PRO A 190 10.93 -25.27 6.33
N ALA A 191 11.49 -26.48 6.44
CA ALA A 191 12.81 -26.70 7.04
C ALA A 191 13.95 -26.28 6.11
N SER A 192 13.74 -26.42 4.80
CA SER A 192 14.71 -26.01 3.76
C SER A 192 14.59 -24.55 3.33
N ALA A 193 13.54 -23.86 3.78
CA ALA A 193 13.27 -22.49 3.35
C ALA A 193 14.26 -21.48 3.95
N PRO A 194 14.73 -20.50 3.16
CA PRO A 194 15.66 -19.48 3.66
C PRO A 194 15.02 -18.63 4.75
N ARG A 195 15.85 -18.18 5.70
CA ARG A 195 15.43 -17.30 6.80
C ARG A 195 16.24 -16.02 6.78
N VAL A 196 15.62 -14.92 7.14
CA VAL A 196 16.37 -13.68 7.40
C VAL A 196 17.09 -13.86 8.75
N GLU A 197 18.40 -13.75 8.76
CA GLU A 197 19.17 -13.82 10.00
C GLU A 197 18.68 -12.77 11.02
N GLY A 198 18.54 -13.18 12.27
CA GLY A 198 18.06 -12.30 13.35
C GLY A 198 16.59 -11.88 13.21
N SER A 199 15.75 -12.64 12.50
CA SER A 199 14.33 -12.32 12.23
C SER A 199 13.36 -12.60 13.38
N ASP A 200 13.83 -13.00 14.55
CA ASP A 200 13.03 -13.07 15.79
C ASP A 200 12.73 -11.65 16.32
N TRP A 201 12.04 -10.87 15.50
CA TRP A 201 11.75 -9.48 15.81
C TRP A 201 10.53 -9.36 16.72
N PRO A 202 10.54 -8.37 17.64
CA PRO A 202 9.38 -8.06 18.46
C PRO A 202 8.14 -7.78 17.59
N ALA A 203 6.97 -8.16 18.07
CA ALA A 203 5.70 -7.96 17.36
C ALA A 203 5.47 -6.51 16.92
N GLU A 204 5.90 -5.53 17.73
CA GLU A 204 5.83 -4.11 17.40
C GLU A 204 6.65 -3.76 16.14
N ARG A 205 7.87 -4.32 16.03
CA ARG A 205 8.73 -4.12 14.85
C ARG A 205 8.11 -4.71 13.60
N LEU A 206 7.52 -5.90 13.71
CA LEU A 206 6.80 -6.53 12.59
C LEU A 206 5.60 -5.66 12.17
N GLN A 207 4.80 -5.18 13.12
CA GLN A 207 3.66 -4.32 12.81
C GLN A 207 4.08 -2.99 12.17
N LYS A 208 5.20 -2.42 12.59
CA LYS A 208 5.80 -1.25 11.93
C LYS A 208 6.20 -1.54 10.48
N ILE A 209 6.71 -2.74 10.20
CA ILE A 209 7.06 -3.17 8.84
C ILE A 209 5.79 -3.29 7.99
N LEU A 210 4.73 -3.94 8.49
CA LEU A 210 3.45 -4.08 7.81
C LEU A 210 2.87 -2.70 7.44
N ARG A 211 2.87 -1.75 8.39
CA ARG A 211 2.48 -0.37 8.14
C ARG A 211 3.30 0.26 7.00
N ASN A 212 4.64 0.06 6.98
CA ASN A 212 5.49 0.60 5.93
C ASN A 212 5.14 0.02 4.55
N TYR A 213 4.84 -1.29 4.47
CA TYR A 213 4.40 -1.92 3.23
C TYR A 213 3.09 -1.30 2.72
N ALA A 214 2.10 -1.11 3.62
CA ALA A 214 0.83 -0.49 3.26
C ALA A 214 1.01 0.96 2.75
N MET A 215 1.84 1.75 3.43
CA MET A 215 2.18 3.12 3.01
C MET A 215 2.85 3.14 1.64
N GLU A 216 3.75 2.22 1.37
CA GLU A 216 4.51 2.16 0.11
C GLU A 216 3.61 1.92 -1.10
N TYR A 217 2.57 1.09 -0.97
CA TYR A 217 1.61 0.90 -2.05
C TYR A 217 0.88 2.19 -2.41
N ILE A 218 0.46 2.96 -1.42
CA ILE A 218 -0.24 4.24 -1.63
C ILE A 218 0.71 5.29 -2.21
N ARG A 219 1.96 5.33 -1.69
CA ARG A 219 3.03 6.17 -2.22
C ARG A 219 3.25 5.96 -3.73
N CYS A 220 3.19 4.71 -4.18
CA CYS A 220 3.37 4.38 -5.59
C CYS A 220 2.09 4.63 -6.41
N MET A 221 0.91 4.32 -5.87
CA MET A 221 -0.34 4.33 -6.64
C MET A 221 -0.91 5.73 -6.89
N LEU A 222 -0.91 6.60 -5.89
CA LEU A 222 -1.54 7.92 -6.05
C LEU A 222 -0.89 8.79 -7.13
N PRO A 223 0.46 8.88 -7.23
CA PRO A 223 1.09 9.61 -8.33
C PRO A 223 0.80 9.00 -9.71
N GLU A 224 0.77 7.67 -9.82
CA GLU A 224 0.46 7.01 -11.09
C GLU A 224 -1.00 7.22 -11.51
N MET A 225 -1.92 7.24 -10.55
CA MET A 225 -3.33 7.57 -10.80
C MET A 225 -3.49 9.02 -11.32
N ALA A 226 -2.80 9.97 -10.71
CA ALA A 226 -2.78 11.36 -11.17
C ALA A 226 -2.13 11.51 -12.56
N ALA A 227 -1.10 10.73 -12.86
CA ALA A 227 -0.41 10.74 -14.15
C ALA A 227 -1.26 10.12 -15.27
N ILE A 228 -2.04 9.05 -14.99
CA ILE A 228 -2.86 8.36 -15.99
C ILE A 228 -4.15 9.14 -16.28
N PHE A 229 -4.85 9.59 -15.21
CA PHE A 229 -6.20 10.18 -15.35
C PHE A 229 -6.20 11.70 -15.32
N GLY A 230 -5.06 12.32 -15.06
CA GLY A 230 -4.95 13.77 -14.90
C GLY A 230 -5.42 14.27 -13.52
N PRO A 231 -5.10 15.55 -13.20
CA PRO A 231 -5.36 16.07 -11.86
C PRO A 231 -6.85 16.14 -11.50
N ALA A 232 -7.73 16.49 -12.43
CA ALA A 232 -9.16 16.64 -12.17
C ALA A 232 -9.85 15.28 -11.94
N GLU A 233 -9.73 14.35 -12.89
CA GLU A 233 -10.41 13.06 -12.81
C GLU A 233 -9.74 12.12 -11.80
N GLY A 234 -8.40 12.05 -11.79
CA GLY A 234 -7.64 11.26 -10.82
C GLY A 234 -7.86 11.75 -9.40
N GLY A 235 -7.89 13.07 -9.20
CA GLY A 235 -8.20 13.68 -7.90
C GLY A 235 -9.62 13.38 -7.43
N ALA A 236 -10.62 13.53 -8.30
CA ALA A 236 -12.01 13.25 -7.98
C ALA A 236 -12.24 11.76 -7.63
N LEU A 237 -11.72 10.84 -8.45
CA LEU A 237 -11.81 9.40 -8.22
C LEU A 237 -11.10 8.99 -6.93
N GLY A 238 -9.88 9.47 -6.73
CA GLY A 238 -9.09 9.19 -5.53
C GLY A 238 -9.74 9.72 -4.27
N ARG A 239 -10.27 10.97 -4.30
CA ARG A 239 -10.98 11.57 -3.17
C ARG A 239 -12.26 10.80 -2.83
N LEU A 240 -13.08 10.45 -3.83
CA LEU A 240 -14.26 9.61 -3.62
C LEU A 240 -13.87 8.28 -2.94
N THR A 241 -12.87 7.61 -3.46
CA THR A 241 -12.38 6.34 -2.88
C THR A 241 -11.88 6.56 -1.46
N GLY A 242 -11.09 7.61 -1.22
CA GLY A 242 -10.62 7.98 0.11
C GLY A 242 -11.79 8.19 1.08
N GLN A 243 -12.83 8.92 0.68
CA GLN A 243 -14.03 9.14 1.50
C GLN A 243 -14.74 7.82 1.83
N LEU A 244 -14.94 6.93 0.84
CA LEU A 244 -15.58 5.63 1.05
C LEU A 244 -14.79 4.77 2.04
N ILE A 245 -13.48 4.68 1.88
CA ILE A 245 -12.59 3.92 2.77
C ILE A 245 -12.52 4.57 4.16
N GLY A 246 -12.39 5.88 4.23
CA GLY A 246 -12.41 6.61 5.50
C GLY A 246 -13.69 6.37 6.29
N MET A 247 -14.85 6.39 5.62
CA MET A 247 -16.14 6.05 6.23
C MET A 247 -16.21 4.59 6.69
N GLN A 248 -15.83 3.66 5.83
CA GLN A 248 -15.97 2.22 6.09
C GLN A 248 -15.09 1.76 7.25
N PHE A 249 -13.89 2.30 7.37
CA PHE A 249 -12.88 1.83 8.32
C PHE A 249 -12.74 2.71 9.57
N TYR A 250 -13.49 3.82 9.67
CA TYR A 250 -13.37 4.76 10.78
C TYR A 250 -13.51 4.09 12.15
N HIS A 251 -14.60 3.35 12.39
CA HIS A 251 -14.85 2.76 13.72
C HIS A 251 -13.77 1.75 14.11
N GLN A 252 -13.30 0.94 13.16
CA GLN A 252 -12.23 -0.01 13.42
C GLN A 252 -10.90 0.69 13.76
N THR A 253 -10.52 1.69 12.96
CA THR A 253 -9.26 2.41 13.18
C THR A 253 -9.33 3.31 14.42
N ALA A 254 -10.47 3.94 14.70
CA ALA A 254 -10.69 4.72 15.92
C ALA A 254 -10.58 3.86 17.18
N ALA A 255 -11.10 2.63 17.15
CA ALA A 255 -10.94 1.69 18.25
C ALA A 255 -9.47 1.29 18.47
N LEU A 256 -8.73 1.00 17.38
CA LEU A 256 -7.29 0.66 17.42
C LEU A 256 -6.43 1.79 17.99
N VAL A 257 -6.82 3.04 17.75
CA VAL A 257 -6.13 4.22 18.31
C VAL A 257 -6.84 4.80 19.54
N ASP A 258 -7.76 4.07 20.18
CA ASP A 258 -8.44 4.39 21.45
C ASP A 258 -9.14 5.77 21.45
N ILE A 259 -9.96 6.06 20.43
CA ILE A 259 -10.83 7.22 20.38
C ILE A 259 -12.21 6.85 20.91
N LYS A 260 -12.74 7.63 21.87
CA LYS A 260 -14.00 7.33 22.57
C LYS A 260 -15.08 8.40 22.43
N GLY A 261 -14.67 9.65 22.19
CA GLY A 261 -15.60 10.78 22.06
C GLY A 261 -16.02 11.05 20.62
N GLU A 262 -16.93 12.01 20.44
CA GLU A 262 -17.51 12.39 19.12
C GLU A 262 -17.33 13.89 18.81
N GLY A 263 -16.50 14.60 19.58
CA GLY A 263 -16.24 16.03 19.42
C GLY A 263 -15.12 16.35 18.43
N ALA A 264 -14.96 17.63 18.11
CA ALA A 264 -13.87 18.09 17.28
C ALA A 264 -12.48 17.76 17.86
N ALA A 265 -12.35 17.81 19.19
CA ALA A 265 -11.13 17.45 19.89
C ALA A 265 -10.80 15.95 19.75
N ASP A 266 -11.81 15.09 19.77
CA ASP A 266 -11.62 13.64 19.66
C ASP A 266 -11.19 13.26 18.24
N PHE A 267 -11.74 13.92 17.21
CA PHE A 267 -11.27 13.70 15.85
C PHE A 267 -9.87 14.27 15.62
N ALA A 268 -9.53 15.40 16.22
CA ALA A 268 -8.17 15.93 16.17
C ALA A 268 -7.17 14.96 16.85
N GLU A 269 -7.54 14.31 17.94
CA GLU A 269 -6.75 13.26 18.56
C GLU A 269 -6.62 12.02 17.66
N TYR A 270 -7.70 11.63 16.94
CA TYR A 270 -7.63 10.58 15.93
C TYR A 270 -6.59 10.91 14.85
N MET A 271 -6.65 12.10 14.25
CA MET A 271 -5.69 12.55 13.25
C MET A 271 -4.25 12.58 13.80
N LEU A 272 -4.07 13.04 15.04
CA LEU A 272 -2.76 13.06 15.70
C LEU A 272 -2.19 11.65 15.86
N ARG A 273 -2.97 10.68 16.38
CA ARG A 273 -2.50 9.30 16.60
C ARG A 273 -2.21 8.58 15.29
N MET A 274 -3.08 8.74 14.29
CA MET A 274 -2.86 8.22 12.93
C MET A 274 -1.63 8.83 12.27
N GLY A 275 -1.42 10.14 12.40
CA GLY A 275 -0.23 10.82 11.86
C GLY A 275 1.06 10.37 12.55
N ARG A 276 1.06 10.28 13.89
CA ARG A 276 2.22 9.76 14.64
C ARG A 276 2.55 8.31 14.26
N ALA A 277 1.55 7.48 14.04
CA ALA A 277 1.75 6.12 13.57
C ALA A 277 2.37 6.06 12.15
N GLN A 278 2.23 7.13 11.38
CA GLN A 278 2.94 7.33 10.10
C GLN A 278 4.32 7.96 10.28
N GLU A 279 4.73 8.25 11.53
CA GLU A 279 5.96 8.99 11.88
C GLU A 279 5.93 10.42 11.33
N GLU A 280 4.74 11.02 11.31
CA GLU A 280 4.56 12.43 11.00
C GLU A 280 4.58 13.29 12.26
N GLU A 281 5.02 14.53 12.12
CA GLU A 281 4.98 15.52 13.18
C GLU A 281 3.60 16.20 13.18
N VAL A 282 2.71 15.77 14.08
CA VAL A 282 1.33 16.28 14.17
C VAL A 282 1.08 16.86 15.55
N ARG A 283 0.38 18.00 15.56
CA ARG A 283 -0.12 18.66 16.78
C ARG A 283 -1.52 19.22 16.55
N TYR A 284 -2.25 19.47 17.62
CA TYR A 284 -3.52 20.18 17.51
C TYR A 284 -3.74 21.13 18.69
N GLU A 285 -4.62 22.12 18.47
CA GLU A 285 -5.05 23.11 19.45
C GLU A 285 -6.58 23.19 19.45
N ILE A 286 -7.17 23.50 20.62
CA ILE A 286 -8.62 23.63 20.79
C ILE A 286 -8.96 25.06 21.09
N HIS A 287 -9.88 25.63 20.32
CA HIS A 287 -10.38 27.01 20.46
C HIS A 287 -11.90 27.02 20.39
N GLY A 288 -12.60 27.38 21.48
CA GLY A 288 -14.05 27.61 21.46
C GLY A 288 -14.90 26.42 20.98
N GLY A 289 -14.41 25.17 21.14
CA GLY A 289 -15.10 23.96 20.67
C GLY A 289 -14.73 23.54 19.25
N GLU A 290 -13.85 24.27 18.59
CA GLU A 290 -13.20 23.90 17.32
C GLU A 290 -11.82 23.32 17.60
N ALA A 291 -11.32 22.50 16.68
CA ALA A 291 -9.96 21.96 16.76
C ALA A 291 -9.17 22.32 15.49
N VAL A 292 -7.94 22.76 15.66
CA VAL A 292 -7.01 23.04 14.56
C VAL A 292 -5.90 22.00 14.61
N VAL A 293 -5.82 21.16 13.59
CA VAL A 293 -4.76 20.14 13.43
C VAL A 293 -3.71 20.64 12.47
N GLN A 294 -2.44 20.50 12.84
CA GLN A 294 -1.30 20.85 12.00
C GLN A 294 -0.38 19.65 11.87
N GLN A 295 0.01 19.34 10.63
CA GLN A 295 1.01 18.32 10.30
C GLN A 295 2.19 18.97 9.57
N SER A 296 3.39 18.80 10.10
CA SER A 296 4.64 19.24 9.48
C SER A 296 5.32 18.04 8.82
N GLY A 297 5.47 18.08 7.50
CA GLY A 297 5.99 16.96 6.70
C GLY A 297 4.89 16.08 6.10
N TRP A 298 5.27 15.35 5.07
CA TRP A 298 4.45 14.35 4.39
C TRP A 298 5.29 13.14 4.01
N ARG A 299 5.57 12.30 4.99
CA ARG A 299 6.45 11.13 4.82
C ARG A 299 5.95 10.21 3.72
N LEU A 300 4.64 10.05 3.60
CA LEU A 300 4.03 9.22 2.56
C LEU A 300 4.55 9.61 1.16
N MET A 301 4.77 10.90 0.90
CA MET A 301 5.21 11.42 -0.40
C MET A 301 6.63 12.01 -0.38
N ALA A 302 7.38 11.82 0.71
CA ALA A 302 8.71 12.40 0.86
C ALA A 302 9.68 11.96 -0.25
N GLY A 303 10.44 12.92 -0.81
CA GLY A 303 11.41 12.68 -1.88
C GLY A 303 10.77 12.44 -3.26
N LEU A 304 9.47 12.70 -3.43
CA LEU A 304 8.83 12.79 -4.75
C LEU A 304 8.73 14.24 -5.16
N ASP A 305 9.26 14.54 -6.35
CA ASP A 305 9.19 15.88 -6.95
C ASP A 305 7.88 16.02 -7.77
N PHE A 306 7.38 17.25 -7.88
CA PHE A 306 6.26 17.61 -8.76
C PHE A 306 4.97 16.81 -8.53
N LEU A 307 4.55 16.67 -7.27
CA LEU A 307 3.28 16.01 -6.96
C LEU A 307 2.10 16.82 -7.51
N SER A 308 1.20 16.11 -8.22
CA SER A 308 -0.11 16.67 -8.58
C SER A 308 -0.96 16.90 -7.33
N THR A 309 -1.74 17.96 -7.30
CA THR A 309 -2.73 18.24 -6.24
C THR A 309 -3.73 17.10 -6.04
N ALA A 310 -3.98 16.31 -7.09
CA ALA A 310 -4.80 15.09 -7.04
C ALA A 310 -4.32 14.08 -5.99
N VAL A 311 -3.02 14.00 -5.74
CA VAL A 311 -2.44 13.08 -4.75
C VAL A 311 -2.89 13.45 -3.34
N PHE A 312 -2.83 14.75 -3.02
CA PHE A 312 -3.33 15.23 -1.73
C PHE A 312 -4.85 15.07 -1.62
N ASP A 313 -5.61 15.44 -2.66
CA ASP A 313 -7.06 15.36 -2.63
C ASP A 313 -7.55 13.93 -2.40
N ALA A 314 -6.89 12.94 -3.03
CA ALA A 314 -7.17 11.52 -2.82
C ALA A 314 -6.88 11.08 -1.38
N TRP A 315 -5.71 11.44 -0.84
CA TRP A 315 -5.31 11.12 0.53
C TRP A 315 -6.18 11.83 1.57
N ASN A 316 -6.49 13.11 1.37
CA ASN A 316 -7.34 13.90 2.26
C ASN A 316 -8.78 13.36 2.34
N GLY A 317 -9.25 12.72 1.27
CA GLY A 317 -10.53 12.02 1.24
C GLY A 317 -10.71 11.03 2.40
N LEU A 318 -9.64 10.36 2.86
CA LEU A 318 -9.68 9.46 4.02
C LEU A 318 -10.15 10.19 5.29
N TRP A 319 -9.62 11.38 5.54
CA TRP A 319 -9.95 12.19 6.72
C TRP A 319 -11.36 12.77 6.61
N GLU A 320 -11.76 13.20 5.42
CA GLU A 320 -13.13 13.71 5.16
C GLU A 320 -14.17 12.61 5.41
N GLY A 321 -13.93 11.41 4.88
CA GLY A 321 -14.81 10.26 5.07
C GLY A 321 -14.89 9.82 6.54
N ALA A 322 -13.75 9.71 7.20
CA ALA A 322 -13.65 9.35 8.62
C ALA A 322 -14.41 10.37 9.50
N LEU A 323 -14.24 11.68 9.26
CA LEU A 323 -14.95 12.71 10.01
C LEU A 323 -16.47 12.62 9.81
N GLY A 324 -16.93 12.31 8.60
CA GLY A 324 -18.36 12.17 8.30
C GLY A 324 -19.04 11.10 9.14
N VAL A 325 -18.33 10.02 9.47
CA VAL A 325 -18.81 8.94 10.36
C VAL A 325 -18.58 9.28 11.83
N HIS A 326 -17.43 9.88 12.17
CA HIS A 326 -17.16 10.35 13.52
C HIS A 326 -18.26 11.26 14.05
N ASN A 327 -18.60 12.31 13.28
CA ASN A 327 -19.70 13.20 13.60
C ASN A 327 -20.18 13.98 12.37
N ARG A 328 -21.34 13.62 11.83
CA ARG A 328 -21.94 14.27 10.65
C ARG A 328 -22.24 15.78 10.81
N ARG A 329 -22.22 16.31 12.05
CA ARG A 329 -22.43 17.73 12.35
C ARG A 329 -21.15 18.54 12.29
N LEU A 330 -20.00 17.88 12.16
CA LEU A 330 -18.71 18.52 11.97
C LEU A 330 -18.35 18.62 10.49
N ARG A 331 -17.40 19.49 10.17
CA ARG A 331 -16.76 19.63 8.87
C ARG A 331 -15.26 19.77 9.04
N LEU A 332 -14.51 19.26 8.08
CA LEU A 332 -13.07 19.42 7.94
C LEU A 332 -12.80 20.51 6.93
N GLU A 333 -12.19 21.59 7.33
CA GLU A 333 -11.79 22.68 6.45
C GLU A 333 -10.28 22.69 6.31
N LEU A 334 -9.82 22.67 5.09
CA LEU A 334 -8.42 22.77 4.78
C LEU A 334 -7.99 24.25 4.80
N VAL A 335 -7.03 24.58 5.64
CA VAL A 335 -6.55 25.95 5.85
C VAL A 335 -5.22 26.18 5.12
N SER A 336 -4.32 25.20 5.09
CA SER A 336 -3.05 25.26 4.34
C SER A 336 -2.64 23.91 3.79
N ARG A 337 -1.84 23.91 2.71
CA ARG A 337 -1.42 22.73 1.93
C ARG A 337 0.06 22.80 1.58
N MET A 338 0.82 21.81 1.97
CA MET A 338 2.25 21.69 1.61
C MET A 338 2.45 21.49 0.10
N ASP A 339 1.57 20.74 -0.55
CA ASP A 339 1.61 20.50 -2.00
C ASP A 339 1.24 21.75 -2.83
N ALA A 340 0.68 22.80 -2.19
CA ALA A 340 0.45 24.11 -2.76
C ALA A 340 1.54 25.14 -2.37
N GLY A 341 2.58 24.73 -1.64
CA GLY A 341 3.70 25.58 -1.25
C GLY A 341 3.68 26.10 0.19
N ASP A 342 2.66 25.72 0.99
CA ASP A 342 2.63 26.07 2.41
C ASP A 342 3.65 25.24 3.21
N SER A 343 4.02 25.73 4.40
CA SER A 343 5.02 25.08 5.27
C SER A 343 4.47 23.83 6.00
N CYS A 344 3.15 23.66 6.05
CA CYS A 344 2.47 22.55 6.72
C CYS A 344 1.09 22.31 6.15
N PHE A 345 0.55 21.12 6.38
CA PHE A 345 -0.89 20.90 6.26
C PHE A 345 -1.58 21.42 7.52
N LYS A 346 -2.71 22.12 7.35
CA LYS A 346 -3.52 22.61 8.46
C LYS A 346 -5.00 22.41 8.17
N TRP A 347 -5.70 21.78 9.11
CA TRP A 347 -7.14 21.57 9.04
C TRP A 347 -7.83 22.21 10.23
N CYS A 348 -9.03 22.79 10.00
CA CYS A 348 -9.94 23.23 11.03
C CYS A 348 -11.14 22.28 11.10
N ILE A 349 -11.40 21.70 12.28
CA ILE A 349 -12.54 20.82 12.56
C ILE A 349 -13.54 21.62 13.36
N ARG A 350 -14.71 21.89 12.78
CA ARG A 350 -15.74 22.72 13.42
C ARG A 350 -17.16 22.30 13.06
N LYS A 351 -18.14 22.83 13.78
CA LYS A 351 -19.55 22.56 13.50
C LYS A 351 -19.95 23.12 12.11
N ARG A 352 -20.78 22.38 11.40
CA ARG A 352 -21.41 22.84 10.17
C ARG A 352 -22.32 24.04 10.51
N GLY A 353 -22.25 25.12 9.72
CA GLY A 353 -23.06 26.33 9.94
C GLY A 353 -22.47 27.33 10.92
N SER A 354 -21.33 27.11 11.58
CA SER A 354 -20.60 28.17 12.29
C SER A 354 -19.98 29.13 11.28
N ALA A 355 -20.17 30.43 11.52
CA ALA A 355 -19.54 31.47 10.71
C ALA A 355 -18.02 31.39 10.81
N VAL A 356 -17.32 31.73 9.73
CA VAL A 356 -15.84 31.83 9.72
C VAL A 356 -15.46 33.05 10.56
N PRO A 357 -14.79 32.93 11.69
CA PRO A 357 -14.09 34.05 12.26
C PRO A 357 -12.83 34.27 11.43
N TRP A 358 -12.78 35.40 10.77
CA TRP A 358 -11.55 35.89 10.10
C TRP A 358 -10.59 36.47 11.12
#